data_c8f7e7a2761eb30b2f7dcfd0ef599630
#
_entry.id   c8f7e7a2761eb30b2f7dcfd0ef599630
#
_cell.length_a   1.000
_cell.length_b   1.000
_cell.length_c   1.000
_cell.angle_alpha   90.00
_cell.angle_beta   90.00
_cell.angle_gamma   90.00
#
_symmetry.space_group_name_H-M   'P 1'
#
loop_
_entity.id
_entity.type
_entity.pdbx_description
1 polymer ?
#
loop_
_entity_poly.entity_id
_entity_poly.type
_entity_poly.pdbx_seq_one_letter_code
_entity_poly.pdbx_strand_id
1 'polypeptide(L)'
;MSKQQAKKSSNNGRVVIIGVVVAIVVALIVAVLAGGDSSDDDTSSGDVAQNQPVLVDGAMLERLPDDGSDPAVGMAAPALTGASFDGSPMAVTPGDGKPYMLVFLAHWCPHCNAEVPRLIEWKESGAVPADLIVIGVSTGVASDRPNYPPSQWVVDKGWPWPVMADSVNMDAAAAYGLSGYPFFTIVGADGNVKVRVSGEVEVDALNEIVSEALAS
;
A
#
# COMPACT_ATOMS: atom_id res chain seq x y z
N MET A 1 -7.26 62.91 -15.27
CA MET A 1 -6.36 62.21 -14.35
C MET A 1 -7.21 61.28 -13.49
N SER A 2 -7.36 60.04 -13.86
CA SER A 2 -8.16 59.07 -13.13
C SER A 2 -7.24 57.93 -12.66
N LYS A 3 -7.08 57.76 -11.33
CA LYS A 3 -6.27 56.73 -10.71
C LYS A 3 -7.04 55.41 -10.66
N GLN A 4 -6.62 54.39 -11.37
CA GLN A 4 -7.08 53.01 -11.20
C GLN A 4 -6.42 52.43 -9.97
N GLN A 5 -7.22 52.01 -8.98
CA GLN A 5 -6.78 51.23 -7.84
C GLN A 5 -6.78 49.73 -8.22
N ALA A 6 -5.64 49.10 -8.11
CA ALA A 6 -5.49 47.67 -8.26
C ALA A 6 -6.07 46.91 -7.06
N LYS A 7 -7.04 46.04 -7.30
CA LYS A 7 -7.66 45.19 -6.30
C LYS A 7 -6.75 43.98 -5.99
N LYS A 8 -6.13 44.01 -4.82
CA LYS A 8 -5.29 42.93 -4.29
C LYS A 8 -6.19 41.73 -3.92
N SER A 9 -6.16 40.68 -4.72
CA SER A 9 -6.87 39.42 -4.42
C SER A 9 -6.18 38.70 -3.25
N SER A 10 -6.93 38.50 -2.15
CA SER A 10 -6.45 37.82 -0.96
C SER A 10 -6.55 36.32 -1.11
N ASN A 11 -5.39 35.65 -1.14
CA ASN A 11 -5.26 34.16 -1.18
C ASN A 11 -5.58 33.49 0.16
N ASN A 12 -6.04 34.24 1.17
CA ASN A 12 -6.22 33.70 2.53
C ASN A 12 -7.43 32.74 2.67
N GLY A 13 -8.41 32.81 1.75
CA GLY A 13 -9.60 31.96 1.81
C GLY A 13 -9.33 30.45 1.56
N ARG A 14 -8.39 30.14 0.69
CA ARG A 14 -8.08 28.74 0.34
C ARG A 14 -7.34 28.00 1.46
N VAL A 15 -6.42 28.67 2.13
CA VAL A 15 -5.65 28.08 3.24
C VAL A 15 -6.54 27.81 4.45
N VAL A 16 -7.52 28.66 4.72
CA VAL A 16 -8.48 28.49 5.82
C VAL A 16 -9.43 27.31 5.55
N ILE A 17 -9.88 27.12 4.30
CA ILE A 17 -10.78 26.02 3.93
C ILE A 17 -10.07 24.67 4.06
N ILE A 18 -8.82 24.57 3.62
CA ILE A 18 -8.03 23.33 3.74
C ILE A 18 -7.78 22.98 5.22
N GLY A 19 -7.46 23.97 6.04
CA GLY A 19 -7.26 23.76 7.48
C GLY A 19 -8.51 23.28 8.21
N VAL A 20 -9.69 23.77 7.83
CA VAL A 20 -10.97 23.38 8.43
C VAL A 20 -11.38 21.97 8.01
N VAL A 21 -11.15 21.58 6.75
CA VAL A 21 -11.47 20.23 6.27
C VAL A 21 -10.59 19.18 6.97
N VAL A 22 -9.29 19.44 7.12
CA VAL A 22 -8.38 18.55 7.85
C VAL A 22 -8.78 18.44 9.33
N ALA A 23 -9.16 19.52 9.97
CA ALA A 23 -9.61 19.49 11.36
C ALA A 23 -10.93 18.75 11.55
N ILE A 24 -11.86 18.82 10.59
CA ILE A 24 -13.14 18.08 10.63
C ILE A 24 -12.89 16.57 10.43
N VAL A 25 -11.99 16.20 9.52
CA VAL A 25 -11.64 14.78 9.28
C VAL A 25 -10.99 14.16 10.53
N VAL A 26 -10.07 14.88 11.17
CA VAL A 26 -9.46 14.45 12.43
C VAL A 26 -10.48 14.35 13.56
N ALA A 27 -11.41 15.29 13.67
CA ALA A 27 -12.47 15.27 14.67
C ALA A 27 -13.48 14.14 14.46
N LEU A 28 -13.78 13.78 13.20
CA LEU A 28 -14.67 12.65 12.89
C LEU A 28 -14.01 11.30 13.20
N ILE A 29 -12.69 11.15 12.98
CA ILE A 29 -11.95 9.95 13.36
C ILE A 29 -11.95 9.79 14.88
N VAL A 30 -11.76 10.86 15.65
CA VAL A 30 -11.81 10.84 17.12
C VAL A 30 -13.23 10.54 17.64
N ALA A 31 -14.29 11.02 16.97
CA ALA A 31 -15.67 10.78 17.38
C ALA A 31 -16.13 9.33 17.14
N VAL A 32 -15.61 8.64 16.11
CA VAL A 32 -15.89 7.21 15.86
C VAL A 32 -15.20 6.32 16.91
N LEU A 33 -14.05 6.76 17.46
CA LEU A 33 -13.32 6.05 18.51
C LEU A 33 -13.90 6.28 19.93
N ALA A 34 -14.79 7.27 20.10
CA ALA A 34 -15.33 7.64 21.42
C ALA A 34 -16.78 7.17 21.67
N GLY A 35 -17.40 6.47 20.72
CA GLY A 35 -18.81 6.05 20.79
C GLY A 35 -19.02 4.55 20.93
N GLY A 36 -18.43 3.90 21.92
CA GLY A 36 -18.70 2.50 22.27
C GLY A 36 -18.67 2.31 23.77
N ASP A 37 -19.85 2.06 24.33
CA ASP A 37 -20.13 1.94 25.75
C ASP A 37 -19.63 0.61 26.35
N SER A 38 -19.01 0.73 27.53
CA SER A 38 -18.99 -0.17 28.72
C SER A 38 -18.30 -1.53 28.71
N SER A 39 -17.32 -1.59 29.61
CA SER A 39 -16.94 -2.70 30.52
C SER A 39 -16.11 -3.81 29.94
N ASP A 40 -14.84 -3.77 30.20
CA ASP A 40 -14.11 -4.56 31.19
C ASP A 40 -12.63 -4.21 31.13
N ASP A 41 -12.12 -3.96 32.33
CA ASP A 41 -10.71 -3.73 32.63
C ASP A 41 -9.92 -5.00 32.29
N ASP A 42 -9.24 -4.99 31.12
CA ASP A 42 -8.20 -5.97 30.84
C ASP A 42 -7.07 -5.25 30.12
N THR A 43 -5.91 -5.19 30.76
CA THR A 43 -4.64 -4.75 30.20
C THR A 43 -4.25 -5.73 29.08
N SER A 44 -4.95 -5.63 27.95
CA SER A 44 -4.71 -6.44 26.76
C SER A 44 -3.53 -5.83 26.00
N SER A 45 -2.48 -6.60 25.88
CA SER A 45 -1.53 -6.52 24.76
C SER A 45 -2.36 -6.33 23.50
N GLY A 46 -2.23 -5.18 22.81
CA GLY A 46 -3.11 -4.80 21.71
C GLY A 46 -3.37 -5.96 20.78
N ASP A 47 -4.62 -6.33 20.62
CA ASP A 47 -5.04 -7.39 19.71
C ASP A 47 -4.59 -7.00 18.30
N VAL A 48 -3.66 -7.78 17.76
CA VAL A 48 -3.09 -7.57 16.44
C VAL A 48 -4.15 -7.96 15.40
N ALA A 49 -4.74 -6.97 14.76
CA ALA A 49 -5.78 -7.22 13.75
C ALA A 49 -5.17 -7.74 12.44
N GLN A 50 -5.67 -8.87 11.97
CA GLN A 50 -5.14 -9.49 10.76
C GLN A 50 -5.61 -8.82 9.46
N ASN A 51 -6.70 -8.05 9.52
CA ASN A 51 -7.21 -7.18 8.48
C ASN A 51 -7.44 -5.78 9.07
N GLN A 52 -7.22 -4.76 8.26
CA GLN A 52 -7.47 -3.35 8.61
C GLN A 52 -8.33 -2.70 7.52
N PRO A 53 -9.12 -1.69 7.83
CA PRO A 53 -9.79 -0.92 6.79
C PRO A 53 -8.77 -0.32 5.81
N VAL A 54 -9.06 -0.41 4.51
CA VAL A 54 -8.29 0.24 3.46
C VAL A 54 -9.19 1.18 2.68
N LEU A 55 -8.77 2.43 2.55
CA LEU A 55 -9.38 3.42 1.67
C LEU A 55 -8.57 3.49 0.38
N VAL A 56 -9.25 3.42 -0.73
CA VAL A 56 -8.69 3.54 -2.07
C VAL A 56 -9.11 4.89 -2.66
N ASP A 57 -8.15 5.69 -3.10
CA ASP A 57 -8.39 6.94 -3.81
C ASP A 57 -7.79 6.86 -5.22
N GLY A 58 -8.62 7.07 -6.23
CA GLY A 58 -8.28 6.92 -7.64
C GLY A 58 -9.03 5.78 -8.32
N ALA A 59 -8.75 5.59 -9.61
CA ALA A 59 -9.36 4.53 -10.40
C ALA A 59 -8.73 3.17 -10.09
N MET A 60 -9.56 2.16 -9.89
CA MET A 60 -9.07 0.78 -9.76
C MET A 60 -8.46 0.32 -11.09
N LEU A 61 -7.35 -0.39 -11.01
CA LEU A 61 -6.71 -0.99 -12.17
C LEU A 61 -7.45 -2.27 -12.57
N GLU A 62 -7.58 -2.51 -13.87
CA GLU A 62 -8.10 -3.79 -14.34
C GLU A 62 -7.24 -4.95 -13.85
N ARG A 63 -7.86 -6.12 -13.66
CA ARG A 63 -7.12 -7.33 -13.31
C ARG A 63 -6.01 -7.58 -14.32
N LEU A 64 -4.79 -7.88 -13.84
CA LEU A 64 -3.69 -8.23 -14.73
C LEU A 64 -4.11 -9.46 -15.56
N PRO A 65 -4.10 -9.38 -16.90
CA PRO A 65 -4.44 -10.53 -17.75
C PRO A 65 -3.39 -11.64 -17.63
N ASP A 66 -3.82 -12.85 -17.91
CA ASP A 66 -2.95 -14.03 -17.84
C ASP A 66 -1.96 -14.07 -19.03
N ASP A 67 -2.28 -13.36 -20.11
CA ASP A 67 -1.45 -13.20 -21.32
C ASP A 67 -1.67 -11.82 -21.97
N GLY A 68 -0.75 -11.44 -22.86
CA GLY A 68 -0.83 -10.17 -23.57
C GLY A 68 -0.19 -8.99 -22.84
N SER A 69 -0.52 -7.78 -23.27
CA SER A 69 0.00 -6.55 -22.65
C SER A 69 -0.83 -6.16 -21.44
N ASP A 70 -0.14 -5.67 -20.40
CA ASP A 70 -0.81 -5.13 -19.22
C ASP A 70 -1.45 -3.76 -19.50
N PRO A 71 -2.80 -3.64 -19.45
CA PRO A 71 -3.49 -2.39 -19.77
C PRO A 71 -3.26 -1.30 -18.70
N ALA A 72 -2.75 -1.65 -17.53
CA ALA A 72 -2.50 -0.68 -16.45
C ALA A 72 -1.15 0.05 -16.60
N VAL A 73 -0.23 -0.45 -17.43
CA VAL A 73 1.06 0.23 -17.65
C VAL A 73 0.84 1.64 -18.18
N GLY A 74 1.42 2.63 -17.52
CA GLY A 74 1.25 4.05 -17.81
C GLY A 74 0.00 4.69 -17.18
N MET A 75 -0.91 3.93 -16.57
CA MET A 75 -2.03 4.49 -15.83
C MET A 75 -1.59 5.00 -14.45
N ALA A 76 -2.28 6.01 -13.95
CA ALA A 76 -2.10 6.46 -12.57
C ALA A 76 -2.48 5.34 -11.59
N ALA A 77 -1.57 5.00 -10.68
CA ALA A 77 -1.83 4.03 -9.63
C ALA A 77 -2.77 4.64 -8.56
N PRO A 78 -3.73 3.87 -8.03
CA PRO A 78 -4.57 4.35 -6.93
C PRO A 78 -3.75 4.54 -5.64
N ALA A 79 -4.07 5.59 -4.88
CA ALA A 79 -3.54 5.77 -3.54
C ALA A 79 -4.24 4.85 -2.54
N LEU A 80 -3.51 4.40 -1.52
CA LEU A 80 -4.04 3.58 -0.44
C LEU A 80 -3.80 4.28 0.90
N THR A 81 -4.81 4.28 1.76
CA THR A 81 -4.68 4.63 3.16
C THR A 81 -5.21 3.47 4.00
N GLY A 82 -4.38 2.95 4.88
CA GLY A 82 -4.68 1.79 5.71
C GLY A 82 -3.82 1.77 6.97
N ALA A 83 -3.58 0.59 7.50
CA ALA A 83 -2.75 0.41 8.68
C ALA A 83 -1.98 -0.92 8.62
N SER A 84 -0.94 -1.02 9.42
CA SER A 84 -0.28 -2.30 9.73
C SER A 84 -1.14 -3.15 10.67
N PHE A 85 -0.69 -4.36 10.97
CA PHE A 85 -1.42 -5.27 11.87
C PHE A 85 -1.65 -4.71 13.29
N ASP A 86 -0.76 -3.85 13.78
CA ASP A 86 -0.86 -3.20 15.10
C ASP A 86 -1.67 -1.90 15.07
N GLY A 87 -2.27 -1.57 13.93
CA GLY A 87 -3.05 -0.36 13.74
C GLY A 87 -2.21 0.89 13.41
N SER A 88 -0.88 0.78 13.30
CA SER A 88 -0.03 1.91 12.89
C SER A 88 -0.42 2.40 11.49
N PRO A 89 -0.72 3.71 11.31
CA PRO A 89 -1.17 4.23 10.03
C PRO A 89 -0.15 4.04 8.91
N MET A 90 -0.61 3.65 7.74
CA MET A 90 0.19 3.49 6.53
C MET A 90 -0.48 4.14 5.33
N ALA A 91 0.32 4.67 4.42
CA ALA A 91 -0.17 5.22 3.16
C ALA A 91 0.75 4.85 1.99
N VAL A 92 0.17 4.66 0.83
CA VAL A 92 0.83 4.62 -0.47
C VAL A 92 0.29 5.81 -1.25
N THR A 93 1.19 6.74 -1.61
CA THR A 93 0.81 8.03 -2.20
C THR A 93 1.50 8.21 -3.56
N PRO A 94 1.03 7.52 -4.62
CA PRO A 94 1.64 7.62 -5.95
C PRO A 94 1.71 9.07 -6.43
N GLY A 95 2.83 9.45 -7.06
CA GLY A 95 3.04 10.81 -7.55
C GLY A 95 3.59 11.80 -6.51
N ASP A 96 4.01 11.34 -5.33
CA ASP A 96 4.73 12.13 -4.33
C ASP A 96 6.23 12.35 -4.65
N GLY A 97 6.67 11.89 -5.82
CA GLY A 97 8.05 11.98 -6.27
C GLY A 97 8.93 10.80 -5.86
N LYS A 98 8.33 9.75 -5.30
CA LYS A 98 9.03 8.51 -4.93
C LYS A 98 8.45 7.30 -5.65
N PRO A 99 9.29 6.35 -6.07
CA PRO A 99 8.81 5.10 -6.61
C PRO A 99 8.37 4.14 -5.50
N TYR A 100 7.38 3.31 -5.79
CA TYR A 100 6.86 2.29 -4.89
C TYR A 100 6.92 0.91 -5.53
N MET A 101 7.25 -0.11 -4.74
CA MET A 101 6.98 -1.51 -5.05
C MET A 101 6.02 -2.09 -4.00
N LEU A 102 4.83 -2.44 -4.43
CA LEU A 102 3.85 -3.16 -3.62
C LEU A 102 3.97 -4.65 -3.88
N VAL A 103 4.08 -5.43 -2.81
CA VAL A 103 4.17 -6.90 -2.86
C VAL A 103 2.97 -7.49 -2.13
N PHE A 104 2.01 -8.01 -2.87
CA PHE A 104 0.80 -8.62 -2.32
C PHE A 104 1.07 -10.09 -2.00
N LEU A 105 0.86 -10.45 -0.75
CA LEU A 105 1.20 -11.74 -0.20
C LEU A 105 0.01 -12.35 0.56
N ALA A 106 -0.22 -13.65 0.35
CA ALA A 106 -1.14 -14.44 1.17
C ALA A 106 -0.33 -15.45 2.00
N HIS A 107 -0.52 -15.45 3.32
CA HIS A 107 0.24 -16.28 4.27
C HIS A 107 0.20 -17.78 3.96
N TRP A 108 -0.91 -18.23 3.42
CA TRP A 108 -1.16 -19.64 3.09
C TRP A 108 -0.64 -20.06 1.71
N CYS A 109 -0.28 -19.11 0.84
CA CYS A 109 0.12 -19.40 -0.53
C CYS A 109 1.52 -20.02 -0.57
N PRO A 110 1.71 -21.24 -1.16
CA PRO A 110 3.03 -21.88 -1.26
C PRO A 110 4.04 -21.03 -2.04
N HIS A 111 3.59 -20.37 -3.11
CA HIS A 111 4.43 -19.49 -3.95
C HIS A 111 4.89 -18.25 -3.17
N CYS A 112 4.05 -17.64 -2.30
CA CYS A 112 4.48 -16.56 -1.40
C CYS A 112 5.54 -17.07 -0.40
N ASN A 113 5.36 -18.29 0.12
CA ASN A 113 6.32 -18.88 1.03
C ASN A 113 7.67 -19.16 0.37
N ALA A 114 7.70 -19.44 -0.94
CA ALA A 114 8.91 -19.58 -1.73
C ALA A 114 9.53 -18.22 -2.12
N GLU A 115 8.71 -17.22 -2.36
CA GLU A 115 9.14 -15.89 -2.81
C GLU A 115 9.75 -15.03 -1.70
N VAL A 116 9.19 -15.08 -0.49
CA VAL A 116 9.68 -14.24 0.62
C VAL A 116 11.19 -14.39 0.86
N PRO A 117 11.80 -15.59 0.90
CA PRO A 117 13.24 -15.76 1.01
C PRO A 117 14.04 -15.07 -0.12
N ARG A 118 13.55 -15.12 -1.38
CA ARG A 118 14.19 -14.43 -2.51
C ARG A 118 14.20 -12.90 -2.34
N LEU A 119 13.08 -12.36 -1.86
CA LEU A 119 12.98 -10.93 -1.57
C LEU A 119 13.92 -10.50 -0.45
N ILE A 120 14.08 -11.32 0.57
CA ILE A 120 15.06 -11.09 1.64
C ILE A 120 16.48 -11.13 1.08
N GLU A 121 16.82 -12.12 0.27
CA GLU A 121 18.11 -12.24 -0.42
C GLU A 121 18.38 -11.01 -1.29
N TRP A 122 17.39 -10.56 -2.08
CA TRP A 122 17.50 -9.35 -2.88
C TRP A 122 17.79 -8.10 -2.02
N LYS A 123 17.15 -7.98 -0.85
CA LYS A 123 17.45 -6.89 0.07
C LYS A 123 18.86 -6.99 0.64
N GLU A 124 19.27 -8.17 1.08
CA GLU A 124 20.58 -8.42 1.69
C GLU A 124 21.73 -8.25 0.71
N SER A 125 21.49 -8.51 -0.58
CA SER A 125 22.47 -8.27 -1.66
C SER A 125 22.79 -6.77 -1.86
N GLY A 126 21.96 -5.87 -1.32
CA GLY A 126 22.09 -4.42 -1.52
C GLY A 126 21.63 -3.94 -2.90
N ALA A 127 20.94 -4.80 -3.68
CA ALA A 127 20.45 -4.47 -5.02
C ALA A 127 19.16 -3.63 -5.01
N VAL A 128 18.47 -3.53 -3.86
CA VAL A 128 17.27 -2.67 -3.73
C VAL A 128 17.64 -1.21 -3.94
N PRO A 129 17.07 -0.49 -4.92
CA PRO A 129 17.32 0.93 -5.12
C PRO A 129 17.01 1.74 -3.85
N ALA A 130 17.89 2.68 -3.50
CA ALA A 130 17.82 3.39 -2.21
C ALA A 130 16.59 4.30 -2.07
N ASP A 131 16.00 4.73 -3.17
CA ASP A 131 14.82 5.58 -3.25
C ASP A 131 13.52 4.78 -3.41
N LEU A 132 13.60 3.47 -3.70
CA LEU A 132 12.43 2.61 -3.85
C LEU A 132 11.78 2.29 -2.50
N ILE A 133 10.53 2.66 -2.34
CA ILE A 133 9.74 2.30 -1.17
C ILE A 133 9.08 0.94 -1.41
N VAL A 134 9.50 -0.08 -0.66
CA VAL A 134 8.91 -1.42 -0.71
C VAL A 134 7.91 -1.58 0.43
N ILE A 135 6.68 -2.01 0.10
CA ILE A 135 5.61 -2.27 1.06
C ILE A 135 5.01 -3.65 0.77
N GLY A 136 5.01 -4.53 1.77
CA GLY A 136 4.21 -5.73 1.75
C GLY A 136 2.72 -5.39 1.95
N VAL A 137 1.84 -6.05 1.22
CA VAL A 137 0.40 -6.00 1.44
C VAL A 137 -0.07 -7.41 1.78
N SER A 138 -0.39 -7.62 3.06
CA SER A 138 -0.95 -8.90 3.50
C SER A 138 -2.44 -8.95 3.16
N THR A 139 -2.81 -9.81 2.24
CA THR A 139 -4.17 -9.89 1.69
C THR A 139 -4.67 -11.33 1.62
N GLY A 140 -5.97 -11.54 1.38
CA GLY A 140 -6.57 -12.86 1.29
C GLY A 140 -6.46 -13.68 2.58
N VAL A 141 -6.59 -13.04 3.73
CA VAL A 141 -6.47 -13.68 5.05
C VAL A 141 -7.52 -14.77 5.23
N ALA A 142 -7.06 -15.96 5.64
CA ALA A 142 -7.94 -17.12 5.87
C ALA A 142 -7.47 -17.88 7.12
N SER A 143 -8.28 -17.86 8.18
CA SER A 143 -7.93 -18.40 9.49
C SER A 143 -7.82 -19.92 9.55
N ASP A 144 -8.42 -20.61 8.57
CA ASP A 144 -8.40 -22.07 8.41
C ASP A 144 -7.23 -22.57 7.53
N ARG A 145 -6.37 -21.65 7.08
CA ARG A 145 -5.25 -21.96 6.19
C ARG A 145 -3.92 -21.99 6.93
N PRO A 146 -2.89 -22.65 6.35
CA PRO A 146 -1.55 -22.69 6.92
C PRO A 146 -0.95 -21.30 7.18
N ASN A 147 -0.03 -21.21 8.14
CA ASN A 147 0.72 -20.00 8.50
C ASN A 147 -0.15 -18.84 9.03
N TYR A 148 -1.32 -19.14 9.55
CA TYR A 148 -2.13 -18.16 10.28
C TYR A 148 -1.60 -17.98 11.70
N PRO A 149 -1.56 -16.78 12.25
CA PRO A 149 -1.99 -15.50 11.67
C PRO A 149 -0.91 -14.87 10.77
N PRO A 150 -1.30 -14.12 9.72
CA PRO A 150 -0.34 -13.47 8.83
C PRO A 150 0.63 -12.51 9.53
N SER A 151 0.21 -11.84 10.59
CA SER A 151 1.09 -10.96 11.38
C SER A 151 2.29 -11.72 11.98
N GLN A 152 2.08 -12.94 12.45
CA GLN A 152 3.15 -13.80 12.96
C GLN A 152 3.97 -14.39 11.81
N TRP A 153 3.31 -14.78 10.71
CA TRP A 153 3.97 -15.34 9.54
C TRP A 153 5.03 -14.41 8.95
N VAL A 154 4.74 -13.10 8.81
CA VAL A 154 5.73 -12.14 8.30
C VAL A 154 6.92 -11.99 9.24
N VAL A 155 6.72 -12.08 10.55
CA VAL A 155 7.79 -12.07 11.55
C VAL A 155 8.64 -13.36 11.45
N ASP A 156 8.00 -14.51 11.40
CA ASP A 156 8.67 -15.81 11.32
C ASP A 156 9.48 -15.96 10.04
N LYS A 157 9.02 -15.34 8.95
CA LYS A 157 9.74 -15.28 7.68
C LYS A 157 10.90 -14.27 7.66
N GLY A 158 10.98 -13.37 8.64
CA GLY A 158 11.96 -12.30 8.65
C GLY A 158 11.71 -11.23 7.60
N TRP A 159 10.44 -10.98 7.23
CA TRP A 159 10.06 -9.96 6.26
C TRP A 159 10.61 -8.59 6.66
N PRO A 160 11.42 -7.91 5.80
CA PRO A 160 12.22 -6.80 6.25
C PRO A 160 11.63 -5.41 5.99
N TRP A 161 10.44 -5.31 5.41
CA TRP A 161 9.80 -4.03 5.06
C TRP A 161 8.47 -3.84 5.81
N PRO A 162 7.91 -2.61 5.81
CA PRO A 162 6.57 -2.38 6.33
C PRO A 162 5.53 -3.27 5.66
N VAL A 163 4.49 -3.64 6.41
CA VAL A 163 3.36 -4.43 5.91
C VAL A 163 2.06 -3.73 6.20
N MET A 164 1.29 -3.44 5.16
CA MET A 164 -0.10 -3.02 5.24
C MET A 164 -0.98 -4.26 5.35
N ALA A 165 -1.87 -4.30 6.34
CA ALA A 165 -2.92 -5.30 6.41
C ALA A 165 -4.07 -4.88 5.49
N ASP A 166 -4.38 -5.71 4.49
CA ASP A 166 -5.51 -5.43 3.60
C ASP A 166 -6.84 -5.62 4.31
N SER A 167 -7.89 -5.07 3.76
CA SER A 167 -9.24 -5.23 4.28
C SER A 167 -9.75 -6.67 4.12
N VAL A 168 -10.79 -7.01 4.86
CA VAL A 168 -11.49 -8.31 4.72
C VAL A 168 -12.00 -8.52 3.28
N ASN A 169 -12.31 -7.42 2.57
CA ASN A 169 -12.77 -7.45 1.18
C ASN A 169 -11.63 -7.45 0.17
N MET A 170 -10.37 -7.41 0.61
CA MET A 170 -9.20 -7.29 -0.26
C MET A 170 -9.20 -6.01 -1.12
N ASP A 171 -9.58 -4.86 -0.53
CA ASP A 171 -9.76 -3.61 -1.27
C ASP A 171 -8.45 -3.13 -1.90
N ALA A 172 -7.30 -3.26 -1.22
CA ALA A 172 -6.01 -2.93 -1.80
C ALA A 172 -5.65 -3.85 -2.97
N ALA A 173 -5.82 -5.16 -2.81
CA ALA A 173 -5.55 -6.14 -3.86
C ALA A 173 -6.44 -5.93 -5.10
N ALA A 174 -7.72 -5.67 -4.88
CA ALA A 174 -8.68 -5.37 -5.94
C ALA A 174 -8.31 -4.07 -6.67
N ALA A 175 -7.92 -3.02 -5.94
CA ALA A 175 -7.54 -1.73 -6.52
C ALA A 175 -6.33 -1.83 -7.45
N TYR A 176 -5.40 -2.73 -7.14
CA TYR A 176 -4.20 -2.97 -7.96
C TYR A 176 -4.36 -4.09 -9.00
N GLY A 177 -5.57 -4.65 -9.13
CA GLY A 177 -5.89 -5.65 -10.15
C GLY A 177 -5.16 -6.97 -9.97
N LEU A 178 -5.03 -7.44 -8.72
CA LEU A 178 -4.38 -8.70 -8.37
C LEU A 178 -4.95 -9.86 -9.17
N SER A 179 -4.08 -10.67 -9.78
CA SER A 179 -4.46 -11.84 -10.58
C SER A 179 -4.07 -13.17 -9.95
N GLY A 180 -3.03 -13.18 -9.12
CA GLY A 180 -2.51 -14.38 -8.44
C GLY A 180 -1.50 -13.97 -7.37
N TYR A 181 -0.90 -14.93 -6.70
CA TYR A 181 0.07 -14.70 -5.62
C TYR A 181 1.40 -15.41 -5.88
N PRO A 182 2.56 -14.79 -5.46
CA PRO A 182 2.69 -13.40 -5.06
C PRO A 182 2.36 -12.45 -6.22
N PHE A 183 2.10 -11.18 -5.91
CA PHE A 183 1.83 -10.19 -6.94
C PHE A 183 2.61 -8.91 -6.66
N PHE A 184 3.23 -8.37 -7.70
CA PHE A 184 4.07 -7.18 -7.62
C PHE A 184 3.48 -6.06 -8.48
N THR A 185 3.53 -4.85 -7.95
CA THR A 185 3.28 -3.65 -8.76
C THR A 185 4.39 -2.65 -8.48
N ILE A 186 5.07 -2.20 -9.52
CA ILE A 186 6.05 -1.11 -9.45
C ILE A 186 5.39 0.15 -10.01
N VAL A 187 5.41 1.20 -9.19
CA VAL A 187 4.88 2.52 -9.51
C VAL A 187 6.05 3.49 -9.56
N GLY A 188 6.16 4.24 -10.64
CA GLY A 188 7.21 5.24 -10.82
C GLY A 188 7.03 6.46 -9.90
N ALA A 189 8.06 7.28 -9.80
CA ALA A 189 8.01 8.55 -9.06
C ALA A 189 6.96 9.53 -9.61
N ASP A 190 6.56 9.35 -10.87
CA ASP A 190 5.47 10.08 -11.54
C ASP A 190 4.07 9.62 -11.12
N GLY A 191 3.98 8.56 -10.31
CA GLY A 191 2.74 7.98 -9.85
C GLY A 191 2.07 6.99 -10.81
N ASN A 192 2.72 6.68 -11.94
CA ASN A 192 2.17 5.76 -12.91
C ASN A 192 2.69 4.34 -12.71
N VAL A 193 1.83 3.36 -12.99
CA VAL A 193 2.21 1.94 -13.01
C VAL A 193 3.26 1.73 -14.10
N LYS A 194 4.38 1.14 -13.75
CA LYS A 194 5.46 0.79 -14.66
C LYS A 194 5.39 -0.67 -15.08
N VAL A 195 5.15 -1.56 -14.12
CA VAL A 195 5.02 -2.99 -14.37
C VAL A 195 4.20 -3.66 -13.28
N ARG A 196 3.46 -4.70 -13.64
CA ARG A 196 2.84 -5.64 -12.70
C ARG A 196 3.26 -7.06 -13.07
N VAL A 197 3.54 -7.87 -12.05
CA VAL A 197 3.96 -9.27 -12.23
C VAL A 197 3.17 -10.15 -11.27
N SER A 198 2.72 -11.30 -11.74
CA SER A 198 2.07 -12.33 -10.92
C SER A 198 2.90 -13.61 -10.92
N GLY A 199 3.08 -14.21 -9.76
CA GLY A 199 3.88 -15.42 -9.57
C GLY A 199 5.28 -15.15 -9.03
N GLU A 200 6.04 -16.23 -8.84
CA GLU A 200 7.42 -16.19 -8.33
C GLU A 200 8.37 -15.52 -9.32
N VAL A 201 9.33 -14.73 -8.79
CA VAL A 201 10.35 -14.05 -9.57
C VAL A 201 11.73 -14.36 -9.00
N GLU A 202 12.64 -14.85 -9.83
CA GLU A 202 14.02 -15.05 -9.42
C GLU A 202 14.72 -13.70 -9.15
N VAL A 203 15.68 -13.68 -8.22
CA VAL A 203 16.34 -12.45 -7.73
C VAL A 203 16.93 -11.62 -8.85
N ASP A 204 17.63 -12.26 -9.80
CA ASP A 204 18.24 -11.54 -10.94
C ASP A 204 17.17 -10.92 -11.84
N ALA A 205 16.10 -11.65 -12.14
CA ALA A 205 14.98 -11.15 -12.93
C ALA A 205 14.24 -10.01 -12.22
N LEU A 206 14.05 -10.10 -10.90
CA LEU A 206 13.46 -9.02 -10.11
C LEU A 206 14.29 -7.74 -10.19
N ASN A 207 15.62 -7.89 -10.08
CA ASN A 207 16.53 -6.76 -10.19
C ASN A 207 16.48 -6.09 -11.57
N GLU A 208 16.41 -6.86 -12.65
CA GLU A 208 16.22 -6.34 -13.99
C GLU A 208 14.88 -5.61 -14.14
N ILE A 209 13.77 -6.25 -13.73
CA ILE A 209 12.42 -5.69 -13.78
C ILE A 209 12.35 -4.34 -13.03
N VAL A 210 12.89 -4.28 -11.81
CA VAL A 210 12.91 -3.04 -11.02
C VAL A 210 13.75 -1.96 -11.70
N SER A 211 14.94 -2.33 -12.18
CA SER A 211 15.85 -1.37 -12.84
C SER A 211 15.23 -0.77 -14.09
N GLU A 212 14.61 -1.59 -14.95
CA GLU A 212 13.93 -1.14 -16.17
C GLU A 212 12.69 -0.27 -15.85
N ALA A 213 11.89 -0.70 -14.85
CA ALA A 213 10.72 0.04 -14.43
C ALA A 213 11.04 1.44 -13.91
N LEU A 214 12.15 1.61 -13.20
CA LEU A 214 12.56 2.91 -12.65
C LEU A 214 13.29 3.79 -13.66
N ALA A 215 13.78 3.23 -14.77
CA ALA A 215 14.43 3.97 -15.85
C ALA A 215 13.43 4.54 -16.89
N SER A 216 12.15 4.15 -16.84
CA SER A 216 11.11 4.43 -17.83
C SER A 216 10.26 5.69 -17.56
#